data_82a99f5c543fa38c608bd26959f30f07
#
_entry.id   82a99f5c543fa38c608bd26959f30f07
#
_cell.length_a   1.000
_cell.length_b   1.000
_cell.length_c   1.000
_cell.angle_alpha   90.00
_cell.angle_beta   90.00
_cell.angle_gamma   90.00
#
_symmetry.space_group_name_H-M   'P 1'
#
loop_
_entity.id
_entity.type
_entity.pdbx_description
1 polymer ?
#
loop_
_entity_poly.entity_id
_entity_poly.type
_entity_poly.pdbx_seq_one_letter_code
_entity_poly.pdbx_strand_id
1 'polypeptide(L)'
;DLRMSRGLGDVYKRQICYTWGDTYFSNADAKWGYNFNEAGHKLGFHDGDRFVTIDDEEVDDINKVVNSLIITEGDRSVVVERNGRQVELILPLDELIAMRQQKGYEDFLLPRIPFLIDSVVAPTAAQLQRGDEIVGIDNVSGLDFTGYGQYLKAHAGDSVLLTVLREGDMLFEFKVPVSENGTLGVIRQGLTLRTQKYTFLEAIPAGIHRTGKVISSYWDQLKMIVQPKTKMYEELGGFISIGSIFPSTWDWQDFWMKTAFLSIILAVMNILPIPGLDGGHAIFTFWEMISGRKVSDKVLEGAQYVGLIIILFLLLYANGNDIYRFFIK
;
A
#
# COMPACT_ATOMS: atom_id res chain seq x y z
N ASP A 1 -17.36 9.35 -24.91
CA ASP A 1 -16.60 9.72 -23.69
C ASP A 1 -16.09 8.51 -22.90
N LEU A 2 -16.83 7.43 -22.81
CA LEU A 2 -16.36 6.16 -22.22
C LEU A 2 -15.11 5.61 -22.93
N ARG A 3 -15.00 5.78 -24.24
CA ARG A 3 -13.82 5.39 -25.03
C ARG A 3 -12.62 6.27 -24.71
N MET A 4 -12.84 7.56 -24.44
CA MET A 4 -11.77 8.51 -24.17
C MET A 4 -11.21 8.32 -22.75
N SER A 5 -12.06 8.13 -21.73
CA SER A 5 -11.63 7.88 -20.34
C SER A 5 -10.87 6.57 -20.17
N ARG A 6 -11.35 5.47 -20.80
CA ARG A 6 -10.61 4.19 -20.81
C ARG A 6 -9.28 4.28 -21.56
N GLY A 7 -9.29 4.93 -22.74
CA GLY A 7 -8.09 5.05 -23.56
C GLY A 7 -7.01 5.88 -22.88
N LEU A 8 -7.36 6.95 -22.15
CA LEU A 8 -6.42 7.78 -21.40
C LEU A 8 -5.74 7.00 -20.26
N GLY A 9 -6.51 6.29 -19.43
CA GLY A 9 -5.95 5.47 -18.36
C GLY A 9 -4.97 4.41 -18.85
N ASP A 10 -5.28 3.74 -19.96
CA ASP A 10 -4.43 2.72 -20.58
C ASP A 10 -3.16 3.32 -21.22
N VAL A 11 -3.29 4.48 -21.85
CA VAL A 11 -2.14 5.19 -22.46
C VAL A 11 -1.18 5.68 -21.37
N TYR A 12 -1.70 6.29 -20.30
CA TYR A 12 -0.85 6.76 -19.19
C TYR A 12 -0.15 5.60 -18.48
N LYS A 13 -0.83 4.49 -18.22
CA LYS A 13 -0.18 3.32 -17.58
C LYS A 13 0.88 2.69 -18.45
N ARG A 14 0.69 2.62 -19.77
CA ARG A 14 1.74 2.18 -20.72
C ARG A 14 2.96 3.09 -20.65
N GLN A 15 2.74 4.42 -20.68
CA GLN A 15 3.82 5.39 -20.59
C GLN A 15 4.58 5.27 -19.27
N ILE A 16 3.88 5.09 -18.16
CA ILE A 16 4.46 4.89 -16.83
C ILE A 16 5.32 3.62 -16.80
N CYS A 17 4.80 2.48 -17.25
CA CYS A 17 5.54 1.22 -17.28
C CYS A 17 6.80 1.32 -18.16
N TYR A 18 6.73 2.00 -19.30
CA TYR A 18 7.87 2.19 -20.19
C TYR A 18 8.92 3.15 -19.60
N THR A 19 8.48 4.27 -19.01
CA THR A 19 9.37 5.35 -18.55
C THR A 19 10.05 5.02 -17.23
N TRP A 20 9.30 4.50 -16.25
CA TRP A 20 9.80 4.25 -14.88
C TRP A 20 9.89 2.78 -14.52
N GLY A 21 9.15 1.90 -15.22
CA GLY A 21 9.01 0.49 -14.83
C GLY A 21 8.10 0.30 -13.62
N ASP A 22 8.10 -0.93 -13.09
CA ASP A 22 7.40 -1.27 -11.84
C ASP A 22 8.44 -1.48 -10.74
N THR A 23 8.38 -0.64 -9.71
CA THR A 23 9.24 -0.77 -8.54
C THR A 23 8.46 -1.38 -7.40
N TYR A 24 8.97 -2.47 -6.83
CA TYR A 24 8.35 -3.16 -5.71
C TYR A 24 9.42 -3.72 -4.77
N PHE A 25 9.03 -3.96 -3.51
CA PHE A 25 9.84 -4.68 -2.55
C PHE A 25 9.44 -6.15 -2.57
N SER A 26 10.37 -7.02 -2.97
CA SER A 26 10.13 -8.46 -3.00
C SER A 26 10.22 -9.04 -1.60
N ASN A 27 9.26 -9.90 -1.25
CA ASN A 27 9.28 -10.65 0.00
C ASN A 27 10.53 -11.54 0.15
N ALA A 28 11.10 -11.99 -0.97
CA ALA A 28 12.38 -12.72 -0.98
C ALA A 28 13.57 -11.85 -0.49
N ASP A 29 13.48 -10.53 -0.62
CA ASP A 29 14.50 -9.58 -0.15
C ASP A 29 14.30 -9.18 1.32
N ALA A 30 13.17 -9.55 1.94
CA ALA A 30 12.86 -9.35 3.36
C ALA A 30 13.59 -10.39 4.25
N LYS A 31 14.92 -10.44 4.18
CA LYS A 31 15.74 -11.43 4.90
C LYS A 31 15.54 -11.39 6.41
N TRP A 32 15.25 -10.24 6.99
CA TRP A 32 15.03 -10.02 8.42
C TRP A 32 13.54 -9.99 8.79
N GLY A 33 12.65 -10.31 7.83
CA GLY A 33 11.20 -10.28 8.02
C GLY A 33 10.66 -8.85 8.11
N TYR A 34 9.58 -8.70 8.84
CA TYR A 34 8.82 -7.46 8.96
C TYR A 34 8.67 -7.05 10.43
N ASN A 35 8.55 -5.76 10.66
CA ASN A 35 8.06 -5.20 11.93
C ASN A 35 6.57 -4.93 11.79
N PHE A 36 5.85 -5.15 12.86
CA PHE A 36 4.41 -4.95 12.93
C PHE A 36 4.09 -3.87 13.97
N ASN A 37 3.09 -3.06 13.71
CA ASN A 37 2.56 -2.16 14.70
C ASN A 37 1.62 -2.90 15.67
N GLU A 38 1.00 -2.17 16.61
CA GLU A 38 0.09 -2.76 17.60
C GLU A 38 -1.08 -3.51 16.94
N ALA A 39 -1.57 -3.04 15.78
CA ALA A 39 -2.63 -3.70 15.02
C ALA A 39 -2.19 -5.05 14.45
N GLY A 40 -0.97 -5.12 13.88
CA GLY A 40 -0.39 -6.36 13.40
C GLY A 40 -0.12 -7.36 14.52
N HIS A 41 0.39 -6.90 15.67
CA HIS A 41 0.58 -7.77 16.83
C HIS A 41 -0.72 -8.36 17.37
N LYS A 42 -1.83 -7.60 17.36
CA LYS A 42 -3.17 -8.10 17.74
C LYS A 42 -3.66 -9.21 16.82
N LEU A 43 -3.28 -9.19 15.55
CA LEU A 43 -3.56 -10.26 14.58
C LEU A 43 -2.67 -11.50 14.76
N GLY A 44 -1.75 -11.51 15.73
CA GLY A 44 -0.86 -12.62 16.02
C GLY A 44 0.47 -12.61 15.27
N PHE A 45 0.77 -11.57 14.49
CA PHE A 45 2.08 -11.39 13.89
C PHE A 45 3.12 -10.99 14.94
N HIS A 46 4.36 -11.42 14.74
CA HIS A 46 5.51 -11.04 15.55
C HIS A 46 6.59 -10.39 14.69
N ASP A 47 7.33 -9.46 15.27
CA ASP A 47 8.46 -8.84 14.59
C ASP A 47 9.48 -9.90 14.15
N GLY A 48 9.87 -9.82 12.89
CA GLY A 48 10.73 -10.79 12.24
C GLY A 48 10.00 -11.88 11.47
N ASP A 49 8.66 -11.97 11.53
CA ASP A 49 7.90 -12.89 10.69
C ASP A 49 8.12 -12.57 9.20
N ARG A 50 8.20 -13.61 8.38
CA ARG A 50 8.28 -13.52 6.91
C ARG A 50 7.06 -14.20 6.32
N PHE A 51 6.40 -13.55 5.39
CA PHE A 51 5.24 -14.15 4.71
C PHE A 51 5.68 -15.30 3.80
N VAL A 52 4.95 -16.40 3.83
CA VAL A 52 5.13 -17.54 2.95
C VAL A 52 3.95 -17.63 1.99
N THR A 53 2.74 -17.82 2.52
CA THR A 53 1.52 -17.87 1.71
C THR A 53 0.39 -17.08 2.37
N ILE A 54 -0.57 -16.63 1.54
CA ILE A 54 -1.88 -16.13 1.98
C ILE A 54 -2.92 -16.92 1.18
N ASP A 55 -3.83 -17.60 1.88
CA ASP A 55 -4.84 -18.48 1.29
C ASP A 55 -4.22 -19.47 0.28
N ASP A 56 -3.12 -20.12 0.66
CA ASP A 56 -2.31 -21.05 -0.14
C ASP A 56 -1.61 -20.46 -1.38
N GLU A 57 -1.72 -19.14 -1.62
CA GLU A 57 -0.98 -18.47 -2.69
C GLU A 57 0.35 -17.90 -2.17
N GLU A 58 1.45 -18.15 -2.91
CA GLU A 58 2.77 -17.62 -2.58
C GLU A 58 2.79 -16.09 -2.68
N VAL A 59 3.47 -15.48 -1.72
CA VAL A 59 3.60 -14.03 -1.62
C VAL A 59 4.99 -13.58 -2.04
N ASP A 60 5.08 -12.81 -3.12
CA ASP A 60 6.34 -12.16 -3.55
C ASP A 60 6.34 -10.65 -3.28
N ASP A 61 5.23 -9.97 -3.47
CA ASP A 61 5.12 -8.50 -3.36
C ASP A 61 4.40 -8.10 -2.06
N ILE A 62 5.06 -7.30 -1.22
CA ILE A 62 4.50 -6.83 0.05
C ILE A 62 3.20 -6.04 -0.14
N ASN A 63 3.07 -5.30 -1.24
CA ASN A 63 1.83 -4.56 -1.51
C ASN A 63 0.64 -5.49 -1.74
N LYS A 64 0.89 -6.71 -2.25
CA LYS A 64 -0.16 -7.72 -2.38
C LYS A 64 -0.59 -8.25 -1.01
N VAL A 65 0.36 -8.43 -0.06
CA VAL A 65 0.04 -8.81 1.31
C VAL A 65 -0.93 -7.82 1.93
N VAL A 66 -0.55 -6.55 1.93
CA VAL A 66 -1.37 -5.47 2.51
C VAL A 66 -2.75 -5.45 1.87
N ASN A 67 -2.81 -5.47 0.53
CA ASN A 67 -4.08 -5.44 -0.18
C ASN A 67 -4.95 -6.68 0.10
N SER A 68 -4.37 -7.87 0.17
CA SER A 68 -5.12 -9.11 0.44
C SER A 68 -5.72 -9.15 1.84
N LEU A 69 -5.06 -8.54 2.82
CA LEU A 69 -5.57 -8.45 4.19
C LEU A 69 -6.58 -7.32 4.38
N ILE A 70 -6.43 -6.23 3.64
CA ILE A 70 -7.35 -5.09 3.71
C ILE A 70 -8.62 -5.33 2.89
N ILE A 71 -8.48 -5.86 1.66
CA ILE A 71 -9.59 -6.10 0.74
C ILE A 71 -10.02 -7.55 0.85
N THR A 72 -10.85 -7.86 1.86
CA THR A 72 -11.35 -9.21 2.09
C THR A 72 -12.82 -9.21 2.53
N GLU A 73 -13.54 -10.25 2.11
CA GLU A 73 -14.93 -10.51 2.48
C GLU A 73 -15.07 -11.65 3.51
N GLY A 74 -13.96 -12.27 3.90
CA GLY A 74 -13.93 -13.40 4.83
C GLY A 74 -12.62 -13.49 5.61
N ASP A 75 -12.53 -14.53 6.43
CA ASP A 75 -11.32 -14.88 7.15
C ASP A 75 -10.18 -15.15 6.18
N ARG A 76 -8.94 -14.96 6.63
CA ARG A 76 -7.71 -15.23 5.85
C ARG A 76 -6.83 -16.24 6.58
N SER A 77 -6.27 -17.19 5.85
CA SER A 77 -5.18 -18.04 6.32
C SER A 77 -3.86 -17.48 5.85
N VAL A 78 -2.96 -17.19 6.79
CA VAL A 78 -1.63 -16.63 6.49
C VAL A 78 -0.58 -17.55 7.08
N VAL A 79 0.32 -18.06 6.25
CA VAL A 79 1.49 -18.80 6.72
C VAL A 79 2.68 -17.85 6.76
N VAL A 80 3.30 -17.77 7.94
CA VAL A 80 4.54 -17.02 8.14
C VAL A 80 5.67 -17.93 8.58
N GLU A 81 6.88 -17.59 8.20
CA GLU A 81 8.09 -18.18 8.75
C GLU A 81 8.52 -17.37 9.98
N ARG A 82 8.50 -18.03 11.14
CA ARG A 82 8.89 -17.47 12.45
C ARG A 82 10.01 -18.32 13.05
N ASN A 83 11.19 -17.74 13.22
CA ASN A 83 12.37 -18.45 13.78
C ASN A 83 12.68 -19.77 13.04
N GLY A 84 12.57 -19.77 11.71
CA GLY A 84 12.83 -20.94 10.86
C GLY A 84 11.74 -22.03 10.89
N ARG A 85 10.56 -21.74 11.45
CA ARG A 85 9.40 -22.62 11.46
C ARG A 85 8.20 -21.93 10.81
N GLN A 86 7.43 -22.68 10.06
CA GLN A 86 6.17 -22.19 9.52
C GLN A 86 5.10 -22.19 10.61
N VAL A 87 4.40 -21.07 10.71
CA VAL A 87 3.28 -20.86 11.63
C VAL A 87 2.09 -20.39 10.80
N GLU A 88 0.98 -21.07 10.91
CA GLU A 88 -0.28 -20.69 10.29
C GLU A 88 -1.05 -19.78 11.25
N LEU A 89 -1.50 -18.65 10.74
CA LEU A 89 -2.34 -17.67 11.43
C LEU A 89 -3.69 -17.60 10.71
N ILE A 90 -4.76 -17.86 11.43
CA ILE A 90 -6.11 -17.63 10.93
C ILE A 90 -6.54 -16.23 11.39
N LEU A 91 -6.79 -15.36 10.44
CA LEU A 91 -7.17 -13.96 10.68
C LEU A 91 -8.68 -13.80 10.46
N PRO A 92 -9.48 -13.69 11.54
CA PRO A 92 -10.92 -13.52 11.42
C PRO A 92 -11.26 -12.18 10.76
N LEU A 93 -12.34 -12.16 9.96
CA LEU A 93 -12.79 -10.95 9.28
C LEU A 93 -13.03 -9.78 10.25
N ASP A 94 -13.60 -10.06 11.42
CA ASP A 94 -13.89 -9.03 12.44
C ASP A 94 -12.61 -8.36 12.95
N GLU A 95 -11.51 -9.10 13.12
CA GLU A 95 -10.21 -8.57 13.53
C GLU A 95 -9.56 -7.75 12.40
N LEU A 96 -9.68 -8.19 11.15
CA LEU A 96 -9.23 -7.44 9.99
C LEU A 96 -10.01 -6.12 9.81
N ILE A 97 -11.31 -6.13 10.08
CA ILE A 97 -12.14 -4.92 10.11
C ILE A 97 -11.68 -3.99 11.25
N ALA A 98 -11.46 -4.54 12.45
CA ALA A 98 -10.98 -3.77 13.60
C ALA A 98 -9.61 -3.15 13.34
N MET A 99 -8.72 -3.86 12.64
CA MET A 99 -7.42 -3.34 12.21
C MET A 99 -7.60 -2.12 11.30
N ARG A 100 -8.45 -2.21 10.27
CA ARG A 100 -8.69 -1.10 9.31
C ARG A 100 -9.25 0.15 9.97
N GLN A 101 -10.00 0.02 11.06
CA GLN A 101 -10.57 1.15 11.80
C GLN A 101 -9.54 1.87 12.70
N GLN A 102 -8.34 1.31 12.86
CA GLN A 102 -7.28 1.95 13.64
C GLN A 102 -6.51 2.97 12.80
N LYS A 103 -6.14 4.09 13.40
CA LYS A 103 -5.29 5.08 12.75
C LYS A 103 -3.91 4.48 12.46
N GLY A 104 -3.43 4.64 11.22
CA GLY A 104 -2.11 4.11 10.83
C GLY A 104 -2.14 2.61 10.46
N TYR A 105 -3.32 2.04 10.19
CA TYR A 105 -3.42 0.67 9.71
C TYR A 105 -2.67 0.43 8.39
N GLU A 106 -2.44 1.48 7.61
CA GLU A 106 -1.70 1.42 6.34
C GLU A 106 -0.24 1.00 6.57
N ASP A 107 0.30 1.36 7.73
CA ASP A 107 1.67 1.04 8.17
C ASP A 107 1.70 -0.12 9.18
N PHE A 108 0.70 -1.05 9.13
CA PHE A 108 0.64 -2.14 10.10
C PHE A 108 1.83 -3.09 9.99
N LEU A 109 2.48 -3.11 8.84
CA LEU A 109 3.69 -3.88 8.60
C LEU A 109 4.71 -3.06 7.79
N LEU A 110 5.96 -3.12 8.19
CA LEU A 110 7.09 -2.47 7.53
C LEU A 110 8.25 -3.45 7.41
N PRO A 111 8.99 -3.47 6.28
CA PRO A 111 10.18 -4.31 6.18
C PRO A 111 11.19 -3.97 7.28
N ARG A 112 11.72 -4.98 7.95
CA ARG A 112 12.85 -4.79 8.86
C ARG A 112 14.10 -4.47 8.06
N ILE A 113 14.69 -3.34 8.35
CA ILE A 113 15.87 -2.84 7.66
C ILE A 113 17.06 -3.03 8.59
N PRO A 114 18.04 -3.86 8.23
CA PRO A 114 19.27 -3.96 8.99
C PRO A 114 20.00 -2.62 8.99
N PHE A 115 20.75 -2.34 10.05
CA PHE A 115 21.60 -1.16 10.08
C PHE A 115 22.92 -1.46 9.35
N LEU A 116 22.85 -1.60 8.03
CA LEU A 116 23.98 -1.84 7.16
C LEU A 116 24.59 -0.51 6.69
N ILE A 117 25.90 -0.34 6.88
CA ILE A 117 26.61 0.90 6.53
C ILE A 117 26.95 0.91 5.04
N ASP A 118 26.50 1.94 4.32
CA ASP A 118 26.92 2.21 2.93
C ASP A 118 28.15 3.11 2.88
N SER A 119 28.19 4.17 3.71
CA SER A 119 29.34 5.07 3.76
C SER A 119 29.51 5.73 5.13
N VAL A 120 30.73 6.09 5.45
CA VAL A 120 31.11 6.80 6.67
C VAL A 120 31.35 8.28 6.30
N VAL A 121 30.64 9.18 6.99
CA VAL A 121 30.69 10.62 6.71
C VAL A 121 31.48 11.36 7.78
N ALA A 122 31.35 10.96 9.05
CA ALA A 122 32.02 11.64 10.14
C ALA A 122 33.38 10.98 10.48
N PRO A 123 34.44 11.79 10.72
CA PRO A 123 35.76 11.27 11.15
C PRO A 123 35.68 10.47 12.48
N THR A 124 34.73 10.79 13.33
CA THR A 124 34.49 10.10 14.61
C THR A 124 34.05 8.65 14.45
N ALA A 125 33.55 8.28 13.29
CA ALA A 125 33.13 6.94 12.94
C ALA A 125 34.13 6.22 12.00
N ALA A 126 35.38 6.71 11.88
CA ALA A 126 36.41 6.20 10.92
C ALA A 126 36.79 4.71 11.13
N GLN A 127 36.41 4.11 12.25
CA GLN A 127 36.60 2.68 12.54
C GLN A 127 35.59 1.79 11.80
N LEU A 128 34.45 2.36 11.41
CA LEU A 128 33.39 1.69 10.68
C LEU A 128 33.71 1.68 9.17
N GLN A 129 33.23 0.69 8.48
CA GLN A 129 33.47 0.51 7.05
C GLN A 129 32.16 0.25 6.31
N ARG A 130 32.20 0.42 4.99
CA ARG A 130 31.12 -0.01 4.12
C ARG A 130 30.91 -1.51 4.23
N GLY A 131 29.67 -1.93 4.40
CA GLY A 131 29.31 -3.34 4.56
C GLY A 131 29.26 -3.81 6.00
N ASP A 132 29.65 -2.97 6.98
CA ASP A 132 29.45 -3.26 8.39
C ASP A 132 27.96 -3.26 8.72
N GLU A 133 27.47 -4.28 9.41
CA GLU A 133 26.13 -4.35 9.97
C GLU A 133 26.19 -4.12 11.48
N ILE A 134 25.49 -3.11 11.97
CA ILE A 134 25.35 -2.86 13.41
C ILE A 134 24.31 -3.85 13.93
N VAL A 135 24.76 -4.82 14.73
CA VAL A 135 23.95 -5.88 15.33
C VAL A 135 23.69 -5.67 16.80
N GLY A 136 24.39 -4.71 17.44
CA GLY A 136 24.20 -4.34 18.84
C GLY A 136 24.69 -2.94 19.15
N ILE A 137 24.08 -2.30 20.13
CA ILE A 137 24.52 -1.04 20.74
C ILE A 137 24.45 -1.21 22.26
N ASP A 138 25.60 -1.08 22.94
CA ASP A 138 25.77 -1.37 24.35
C ASP A 138 25.27 -2.77 24.71
N ASN A 139 24.20 -2.88 25.52
CA ASN A 139 23.59 -4.16 25.89
C ASN A 139 22.32 -4.48 25.12
N VAL A 140 22.01 -3.71 24.06
CA VAL A 140 20.80 -3.88 23.25
C VAL A 140 21.17 -4.47 21.90
N SER A 141 20.56 -5.60 21.56
CA SER A 141 20.80 -6.30 20.28
C SER A 141 19.49 -6.72 19.63
N GLY A 142 19.55 -7.09 18.36
CA GLY A 142 18.41 -7.63 17.64
C GLY A 142 17.38 -6.58 17.19
N LEU A 143 17.68 -5.30 17.32
CA LEU A 143 16.86 -4.23 16.77
C LEU A 143 17.15 -4.04 15.28
N ASP A 144 16.20 -3.44 14.58
CA ASP A 144 16.38 -2.94 13.22
C ASP A 144 16.96 -1.51 13.23
N PHE A 145 17.15 -0.93 12.05
CA PHE A 145 17.63 0.44 11.90
C PHE A 145 16.78 1.46 12.69
N THR A 146 15.46 1.29 12.69
CA THR A 146 14.54 2.22 13.36
C THR A 146 14.70 2.15 14.87
N GLY A 147 14.77 0.93 15.42
CA GLY A 147 14.98 0.70 16.84
C GLY A 147 16.34 1.23 17.32
N TYR A 148 17.43 0.93 16.60
CA TYR A 148 18.73 1.51 16.92
C TYR A 148 18.76 3.03 16.77
N GLY A 149 18.05 3.59 15.79
CA GLY A 149 17.91 5.04 15.63
C GLY A 149 17.22 5.73 16.82
N GLN A 150 16.21 5.09 17.41
CA GLN A 150 15.56 5.58 18.62
C GLN A 150 16.50 5.52 19.83
N TYR A 151 17.23 4.41 19.97
CA TYR A 151 18.25 4.26 21.02
C TYR A 151 19.32 5.35 20.94
N LEU A 152 19.88 5.57 19.75
CA LEU A 152 20.89 6.60 19.51
C LEU A 152 20.38 8.02 19.81
N LYS A 153 19.12 8.32 19.48
CA LYS A 153 18.51 9.62 19.83
C LYS A 153 18.39 9.83 21.34
N ALA A 154 18.10 8.76 22.08
CA ALA A 154 18.04 8.82 23.55
C ALA A 154 19.41 9.01 24.20
N HIS A 155 20.50 8.67 23.49
CA HIS A 155 21.88 8.80 23.96
C HIS A 155 22.68 9.86 23.16
N ALA A 156 21.98 10.89 22.69
CA ALA A 156 22.59 11.98 21.94
C ALA A 156 23.65 12.71 22.79
N GLY A 157 24.85 12.92 22.25
CA GLY A 157 25.99 13.51 22.93
C GLY A 157 26.84 12.54 23.75
N ASP A 158 26.40 11.30 23.95
CA ASP A 158 27.13 10.25 24.65
C ASP A 158 28.06 9.46 23.72
N SER A 159 28.77 8.48 24.28
CA SER A 159 29.50 7.48 23.49
C SER A 159 28.93 6.11 23.77
N VAL A 160 28.65 5.37 22.70
CA VAL A 160 28.06 4.02 22.74
C VAL A 160 29.07 2.97 22.26
N LEU A 161 28.94 1.75 22.75
CA LEU A 161 29.70 0.60 22.29
C LEU A 161 28.88 -0.10 21.17
N LEU A 162 29.39 -0.05 19.94
CA LEU A 162 28.75 -0.71 18.81
C LEU A 162 29.28 -2.13 18.67
N THR A 163 28.39 -3.11 18.57
CA THR A 163 28.73 -4.46 18.11
C THR A 163 28.41 -4.53 16.62
N VAL A 164 29.43 -4.79 15.81
CA VAL A 164 29.38 -4.73 14.35
C VAL A 164 29.73 -6.09 13.78
N LEU A 165 28.89 -6.57 12.87
CA LEU A 165 29.16 -7.76 12.06
C LEU A 165 29.80 -7.33 10.74
N ARG A 166 31.03 -7.78 10.48
CA ARG A 166 31.82 -7.48 9.27
C ARG A 166 32.04 -8.74 8.45
N GLU A 167 31.91 -8.65 7.16
CA GLU A 167 32.04 -9.78 6.21
C GLU A 167 31.15 -11.00 6.53
N GLY A 168 30.04 -10.75 7.27
CA GLY A 168 29.00 -11.75 7.56
C GLY A 168 29.26 -12.64 8.78
N ASP A 169 30.47 -12.70 9.32
CA ASP A 169 30.83 -13.63 10.40
C ASP A 169 31.77 -13.07 11.48
N MET A 170 32.43 -11.94 11.23
CA MET A 170 33.37 -11.37 12.18
C MET A 170 32.69 -10.27 13.03
N LEU A 171 32.68 -10.44 14.34
CA LEU A 171 32.18 -9.46 15.30
C LEU A 171 33.32 -8.55 15.77
N PHE A 172 33.06 -7.25 15.71
CA PHE A 172 33.94 -6.22 16.22
C PHE A 172 33.16 -5.32 17.18
N GLU A 173 33.89 -4.77 18.15
CA GLU A 173 33.33 -3.78 19.06
C GLU A 173 34.06 -2.45 18.90
N PHE A 174 33.31 -1.38 18.72
CA PHE A 174 33.84 -0.04 18.54
C PHE A 174 33.11 0.94 19.46
N LYS A 175 33.87 1.74 20.20
CA LYS A 175 33.30 2.85 20.95
C LYS A 175 33.23 4.07 20.04
N VAL A 176 31.98 4.53 19.77
CA VAL A 176 31.73 5.62 18.82
C VAL A 176 30.92 6.71 19.52
N PRO A 177 31.29 7.99 19.39
CA PRO A 177 30.50 9.08 19.93
C PRO A 177 29.23 9.28 19.09
N VAL A 178 28.13 9.53 19.76
CA VAL A 178 26.84 9.88 19.15
C VAL A 178 26.77 11.41 19.05
N SER A 179 26.42 11.92 17.89
CA SER A 179 26.25 13.36 17.71
C SER A 179 25.10 13.90 18.56
N GLU A 180 25.04 15.24 18.73
CA GLU A 180 23.91 15.91 19.42
C GLU A 180 22.56 15.65 18.75
N ASN A 181 22.56 15.27 17.46
CA ASN A 181 21.35 14.90 16.71
C ASN A 181 21.01 13.41 16.82
N GLY A 182 21.72 12.62 17.64
CA GLY A 182 21.51 11.18 17.78
C GLY A 182 21.93 10.36 16.57
N THR A 183 23.01 10.75 15.87
CA THR A 183 23.52 10.02 14.71
C THR A 183 24.98 9.59 14.90
N LEU A 184 25.37 8.49 14.23
CA LEU A 184 26.73 7.97 14.26
C LEU A 184 27.64 8.59 13.17
N GLY A 185 27.08 9.45 12.29
CA GLY A 185 27.83 9.99 11.17
C GLY A 185 28.12 8.96 10.07
N VAL A 186 27.21 8.03 9.88
CA VAL A 186 27.21 7.04 8.80
C VAL A 186 25.96 7.16 7.97
N ILE A 187 26.06 6.79 6.68
CA ILE A 187 24.92 6.65 5.78
C ILE A 187 24.60 5.16 5.70
N ARG A 188 23.34 4.81 5.95
CA ARG A 188 22.88 3.43 5.85
C ARG A 188 22.62 3.04 4.39
N GLN A 189 22.76 1.77 4.09
CA GLN A 189 22.28 1.21 2.85
C GLN A 189 20.75 1.25 2.81
N GLY A 190 20.19 1.73 1.69
CA GLY A 190 18.74 1.74 1.48
C GLY A 190 18.17 0.34 1.24
N LEU A 191 16.84 0.25 1.25
CA LEU A 191 16.15 -0.97 0.81
C LEU A 191 16.49 -1.26 -0.66
N THR A 192 16.75 -2.51 -0.96
CA THR A 192 16.91 -2.96 -2.34
C THR A 192 15.52 -3.10 -2.96
N LEU A 193 15.14 -2.11 -3.75
CA LEU A 193 13.90 -2.18 -4.52
C LEU A 193 14.18 -2.83 -5.87
N ARG A 194 13.35 -3.77 -6.25
CA ARG A 194 13.39 -4.38 -7.59
C ARG A 194 12.62 -3.49 -8.56
N THR A 195 13.23 -3.15 -9.67
CA THR A 195 12.58 -2.40 -10.74
C THR A 195 12.49 -3.26 -11.99
N GLN A 196 11.29 -3.66 -12.35
CA GLN A 196 11.04 -4.33 -13.61
C GLN A 196 10.87 -3.27 -14.71
N LYS A 197 11.84 -3.17 -15.60
CA LYS A 197 11.77 -2.30 -16.78
C LYS A 197 11.13 -3.05 -17.94
N TYR A 198 10.37 -2.33 -18.74
CA TYR A 198 9.68 -2.85 -19.91
C TYR A 198 10.20 -2.16 -21.17
N THR A 199 10.40 -2.90 -22.23
CA THR A 199 10.54 -2.33 -23.57
C THR A 199 9.22 -1.74 -24.04
N PHE A 200 9.23 -0.90 -25.07
CA PHE A 200 8.02 -0.26 -25.59
C PHE A 200 6.91 -1.29 -25.95
N LEU A 201 7.28 -2.42 -26.55
CA LEU A 201 6.34 -3.47 -26.92
C LEU A 201 5.82 -4.25 -25.70
N GLU A 202 6.67 -4.52 -24.73
CA GLU A 202 6.29 -5.21 -23.48
C GLU A 202 5.44 -4.33 -22.55
N ALA A 203 5.62 -3.00 -22.60
CA ALA A 203 4.83 -2.08 -21.82
C ALA A 203 3.34 -2.09 -22.19
N ILE A 204 2.98 -2.52 -23.42
CA ILE A 204 1.58 -2.60 -23.86
C ILE A 204 0.82 -3.70 -23.11
N PRO A 205 1.23 -4.99 -23.16
CA PRO A 205 0.56 -6.03 -22.40
C PRO A 205 0.67 -5.82 -20.89
N ALA A 206 1.80 -5.32 -20.38
CA ALA A 206 1.98 -5.00 -18.97
C ALA A 206 0.97 -3.94 -18.47
N GLY A 207 0.79 -2.86 -19.23
CA GLY A 207 -0.19 -1.82 -18.94
C GLY A 207 -1.63 -2.34 -18.94
N ILE A 208 -2.00 -3.15 -19.93
CA ILE A 208 -3.33 -3.77 -20.03
C ILE A 208 -3.57 -4.68 -18.80
N HIS A 209 -2.60 -5.56 -18.47
CA HIS A 209 -2.71 -6.47 -17.35
C HIS A 209 -2.84 -5.70 -16.02
N ARG A 210 -2.04 -4.65 -15.83
CA ARG A 210 -2.09 -3.80 -14.64
C ARG A 210 -3.44 -3.08 -14.52
N THR A 211 -3.94 -2.53 -15.64
CA THR A 211 -5.26 -1.92 -15.69
C THR A 211 -6.36 -2.92 -15.32
N GLY A 212 -6.29 -4.14 -15.85
CA GLY A 212 -7.22 -5.22 -15.50
C GLY A 212 -7.22 -5.55 -14.01
N LYS A 213 -6.03 -5.64 -13.38
CA LYS A 213 -5.92 -5.85 -11.93
C LYS A 213 -6.54 -4.71 -11.12
N VAL A 214 -6.31 -3.45 -11.52
CA VAL A 214 -6.92 -2.30 -10.83
C VAL A 214 -8.43 -2.32 -10.96
N ILE A 215 -8.96 -2.63 -12.15
CA ILE A 215 -10.41 -2.76 -12.36
C ILE A 215 -10.99 -3.87 -11.48
N SER A 216 -10.35 -5.06 -11.46
CA SER A 216 -10.79 -6.17 -10.62
C SER A 216 -10.79 -5.82 -9.14
N SER A 217 -9.67 -5.28 -8.64
CA SER A 217 -9.55 -4.86 -7.24
C SER A 217 -10.57 -3.79 -6.86
N TYR A 218 -10.82 -2.82 -7.74
CA TYR A 218 -11.82 -1.80 -7.50
C TYR A 218 -13.25 -2.37 -7.50
N TRP A 219 -13.52 -3.35 -8.38
CA TRP A 219 -14.79 -4.06 -8.40
C TRP A 219 -15.04 -4.82 -7.11
N ASP A 220 -14.01 -5.47 -6.55
CA ASP A 220 -14.11 -6.17 -5.26
C ASP A 220 -14.35 -5.17 -4.11
N GLN A 221 -13.69 -4.01 -4.12
CA GLN A 221 -13.97 -2.94 -3.17
C GLN A 221 -15.42 -2.44 -3.26
N LEU A 222 -15.96 -2.26 -4.47
CA LEU A 222 -17.37 -1.87 -4.64
C LEU A 222 -18.33 -2.90 -4.07
N LYS A 223 -18.07 -4.21 -4.26
CA LYS A 223 -18.86 -5.27 -3.64
C LYS A 223 -18.83 -5.16 -2.10
N MET A 224 -17.63 -4.95 -1.55
CA MET A 224 -17.44 -4.81 -0.09
C MET A 224 -18.18 -3.58 0.47
N ILE A 225 -18.26 -2.48 -0.27
CA ILE A 225 -19.02 -1.28 0.15
C ILE A 225 -20.51 -1.60 0.33
N VAL A 226 -21.06 -2.45 -0.54
CA VAL A 226 -22.48 -2.85 -0.48
C VAL A 226 -22.74 -3.90 0.61
N GLN A 227 -21.72 -4.57 1.10
CA GLN A 227 -21.84 -5.59 2.15
C GLN A 227 -21.70 -4.98 3.54
N PRO A 228 -22.77 -4.97 4.39
CA PRO A 228 -22.70 -4.37 5.72
C PRO A 228 -21.67 -5.01 6.65
N LYS A 229 -21.36 -6.30 6.45
CA LYS A 229 -20.39 -7.05 7.26
C LYS A 229 -18.99 -6.45 7.20
N THR A 230 -18.57 -5.94 6.03
CA THR A 230 -17.22 -5.45 5.80
C THR A 230 -16.99 -4.05 6.35
N LYS A 231 -18.06 -3.30 6.65
CA LYS A 231 -18.05 -1.89 7.05
C LYS A 231 -17.27 -0.96 6.11
N MET A 232 -17.04 -1.40 4.86
CA MET A 232 -16.24 -0.66 3.88
C MET A 232 -16.90 0.67 3.48
N TYR A 233 -18.20 0.82 3.70
CA TYR A 233 -18.91 2.10 3.51
C TYR A 233 -18.38 3.21 4.45
N GLU A 234 -17.80 2.86 5.61
CA GLU A 234 -17.14 3.82 6.53
C GLU A 234 -15.83 4.38 5.97
N GLU A 235 -15.23 3.70 4.98
CA GLU A 235 -14.00 4.10 4.32
C GLU A 235 -14.24 4.94 3.04
N LEU A 236 -15.50 5.18 2.67
CA LEU A 236 -15.81 6.04 1.53
C LEU A 236 -15.26 7.44 1.76
N GLY A 237 -14.30 7.83 0.93
CA GLY A 237 -13.69 9.16 0.93
C GLY A 237 -14.38 10.11 -0.04
N GLY A 238 -14.42 11.40 0.34
CA GLY A 238 -14.88 12.49 -0.48
C GLY A 238 -13.71 13.26 -1.13
N PHE A 239 -13.88 14.56 -1.33
CA PHE A 239 -12.88 15.41 -1.99
C PHE A 239 -11.58 15.55 -1.19
N ILE A 240 -11.66 15.57 0.15
CA ILE A 240 -10.47 15.67 1.02
C ILE A 240 -9.64 14.40 0.89
N SER A 241 -10.27 13.23 0.98
CA SER A 241 -9.60 11.94 0.78
C SER A 241 -8.97 11.82 -0.61
N ILE A 242 -9.67 12.23 -1.67
CA ILE A 242 -9.11 12.25 -3.04
C ILE A 242 -7.90 13.19 -3.13
N GLY A 243 -7.97 14.36 -2.48
CA GLY A 243 -6.84 15.30 -2.44
C GLY A 243 -5.64 14.75 -1.69
N SER A 244 -5.88 14.02 -0.59
CA SER A 244 -4.82 13.48 0.28
C SER A 244 -4.01 12.34 -0.35
N ILE A 245 -4.50 11.70 -1.43
CA ILE A 245 -3.71 10.69 -2.14
C ILE A 245 -2.52 11.29 -2.90
N PHE A 246 -2.53 12.60 -3.19
CA PHE A 246 -1.40 13.27 -3.83
C PHE A 246 -0.36 13.67 -2.78
N PRO A 247 0.96 13.48 -3.06
CA PRO A 247 2.01 13.78 -2.12
C PRO A 247 2.14 15.30 -1.90
N SER A 248 2.65 15.69 -0.74
CA SER A 248 2.94 17.09 -0.42
C SER A 248 4.10 17.68 -1.23
N THR A 249 4.99 16.81 -1.73
CA THR A 249 6.11 17.17 -2.62
C THR A 249 5.79 16.73 -4.04
N TRP A 250 6.11 17.60 -5.01
CA TRP A 250 5.81 17.31 -6.41
C TRP A 250 6.69 16.18 -6.94
N ASP A 251 6.05 15.09 -7.40
CA ASP A 251 6.67 13.96 -8.08
C ASP A 251 5.87 13.64 -9.34
N TRP A 252 6.55 13.66 -10.51
CA TRP A 252 5.91 13.43 -11.79
C TRP A 252 5.41 12.00 -11.97
N GLN A 253 6.13 11.00 -11.46
CA GLN A 253 5.74 9.61 -11.57
C GLN A 253 4.47 9.37 -10.77
N ASP A 254 4.46 9.84 -9.52
CA ASP A 254 3.32 9.68 -8.62
C ASP A 254 2.09 10.44 -9.12
N PHE A 255 2.26 11.67 -9.62
CA PHE A 255 1.19 12.44 -10.24
C PHE A 255 0.52 11.69 -11.39
N TRP A 256 1.29 11.17 -12.34
CA TRP A 256 0.72 10.44 -13.47
C TRP A 256 0.11 9.10 -13.07
N MET A 257 0.70 8.39 -12.09
CA MET A 257 0.13 7.15 -11.56
C MET A 257 -1.25 7.40 -10.93
N LYS A 258 -1.38 8.44 -10.11
CA LYS A 258 -2.64 8.78 -9.45
C LYS A 258 -3.69 9.31 -10.43
N THR A 259 -3.26 10.09 -11.41
CA THR A 259 -4.14 10.53 -12.50
C THR A 259 -4.69 9.35 -13.31
N ALA A 260 -3.83 8.38 -13.66
CA ALA A 260 -4.26 7.16 -14.33
C ALA A 260 -5.22 6.31 -13.47
N PHE A 261 -4.94 6.20 -12.18
CA PHE A 261 -5.80 5.51 -11.23
C PHE A 261 -7.19 6.16 -11.14
N LEU A 262 -7.26 7.49 -10.96
CA LEU A 262 -8.54 8.22 -10.93
C LEU A 262 -9.31 8.09 -12.24
N SER A 263 -8.62 8.12 -13.39
CA SER A 263 -9.27 7.92 -14.70
C SER A 263 -9.91 6.53 -14.82
N ILE A 264 -9.27 5.48 -14.27
CA ILE A 264 -9.82 4.13 -14.27
C ILE A 264 -11.02 4.04 -13.34
N ILE A 265 -10.93 4.62 -12.14
CA ILE A 265 -12.06 4.67 -11.20
C ILE A 265 -13.26 5.34 -11.85
N LEU A 266 -13.08 6.51 -12.46
CA LEU A 266 -14.16 7.22 -13.16
C LEU A 266 -14.76 6.38 -14.30
N ALA A 267 -13.93 5.65 -15.06
CA ALA A 267 -14.40 4.77 -16.11
C ALA A 267 -15.24 3.61 -15.54
N VAL A 268 -14.80 2.99 -14.44
CA VAL A 268 -15.56 1.91 -13.78
C VAL A 268 -16.86 2.44 -13.20
N MET A 269 -16.83 3.59 -12.51
CA MET A 269 -18.04 4.22 -11.97
C MET A 269 -19.07 4.53 -13.06
N ASN A 270 -18.62 5.02 -14.23
CA ASN A 270 -19.51 5.30 -15.35
C ASN A 270 -20.12 4.05 -15.99
N ILE A 271 -19.54 2.86 -15.80
CA ILE A 271 -20.09 1.60 -16.27
C ILE A 271 -21.19 1.06 -15.35
N LEU A 272 -21.22 1.51 -14.08
CA LEU A 272 -22.22 1.04 -13.14
C LEU A 272 -23.64 1.29 -13.65
N PRO A 273 -24.59 0.37 -13.37
CA PRO A 273 -25.97 0.48 -13.81
C PRO A 273 -26.78 1.51 -13.01
N ILE A 274 -26.20 2.68 -12.81
CA ILE A 274 -26.85 3.78 -12.08
C ILE A 274 -27.46 4.73 -13.09
N PRO A 275 -28.78 4.94 -13.09
CA PRO A 275 -29.41 5.95 -13.93
C PRO A 275 -28.79 7.33 -13.66
N GLY A 276 -28.48 8.06 -14.74
CA GLY A 276 -27.73 9.33 -14.64
C GLY A 276 -26.24 9.20 -14.89
N LEU A 277 -25.69 7.98 -14.93
CA LEU A 277 -24.37 7.64 -15.46
C LEU A 277 -24.50 6.95 -16.85
N ASP A 278 -23.41 6.88 -17.59
CA ASP A 278 -23.39 6.27 -18.92
C ASP A 278 -23.85 4.80 -18.91
N GLY A 279 -23.50 4.04 -17.85
CA GLY A 279 -23.93 2.66 -17.66
C GLY A 279 -25.44 2.52 -17.53
N GLY A 280 -26.12 3.48 -16.90
CA GLY A 280 -27.57 3.52 -16.84
C GLY A 280 -28.19 3.69 -18.23
N HIS A 281 -27.66 4.60 -19.04
CA HIS A 281 -28.10 4.77 -20.43
C HIS A 281 -27.84 3.52 -21.28
N ALA A 282 -26.70 2.86 -21.09
CA ALA A 282 -26.35 1.62 -21.78
C ALA A 282 -27.38 0.51 -21.50
N ILE A 283 -27.89 0.39 -20.27
CA ILE A 283 -28.93 -0.59 -19.92
C ILE A 283 -30.24 -0.30 -20.66
N PHE A 284 -30.68 0.95 -20.71
CA PHE A 284 -31.89 1.30 -21.45
C PHE A 284 -31.74 1.01 -22.94
N THR A 285 -30.60 1.35 -23.54
CA THR A 285 -30.30 1.03 -24.92
C THR A 285 -30.27 -0.48 -25.17
N PHE A 286 -29.69 -1.25 -24.25
CA PHE A 286 -29.66 -2.72 -24.34
C PHE A 286 -31.06 -3.31 -24.22
N TRP A 287 -31.89 -2.77 -23.33
CA TRP A 287 -33.30 -3.15 -23.23
C TRP A 287 -34.08 -2.88 -24.51
N GLU A 288 -33.91 -1.70 -25.13
CA GLU A 288 -34.54 -1.35 -26.39
C GLU A 288 -34.13 -2.32 -27.54
N MET A 289 -32.84 -2.71 -27.53
CA MET A 289 -32.29 -3.62 -28.53
C MET A 289 -32.88 -5.04 -28.41
N ILE A 290 -33.12 -5.53 -27.18
CA ILE A 290 -33.69 -6.86 -26.94
C ILE A 290 -35.21 -6.85 -27.08
N SER A 291 -35.89 -5.85 -26.52
CA SER A 291 -37.36 -5.80 -26.51
C SER A 291 -37.98 -5.29 -27.81
N GLY A 292 -37.15 -4.65 -28.66
CA GLY A 292 -37.64 -3.97 -29.88
C GLY A 292 -38.54 -2.75 -29.58
N ARG A 293 -38.64 -2.33 -28.32
CA ARG A 293 -39.52 -1.23 -27.91
C ARG A 293 -38.70 -0.12 -27.24
N LYS A 294 -38.94 1.12 -27.67
CA LYS A 294 -38.33 2.28 -27.03
C LYS A 294 -38.86 2.48 -25.61
N VAL A 295 -37.97 2.78 -24.70
CA VAL A 295 -38.33 3.22 -23.34
C VAL A 295 -38.96 4.60 -23.43
N SER A 296 -40.06 4.83 -22.72
CA SER A 296 -40.72 6.15 -22.75
C SER A 296 -39.86 7.24 -22.08
N ASP A 297 -39.92 8.45 -22.62
CA ASP A 297 -39.16 9.60 -22.12
C ASP A 297 -39.42 9.85 -20.63
N LYS A 298 -40.68 9.65 -20.16
CA LYS A 298 -41.03 9.77 -18.74
C LYS A 298 -40.30 8.78 -17.84
N VAL A 299 -40.07 7.55 -18.32
CA VAL A 299 -39.34 6.53 -17.55
C VAL A 299 -37.86 6.88 -17.51
N LEU A 300 -37.29 7.32 -18.64
CA LEU A 300 -35.90 7.78 -18.72
C LEU A 300 -35.66 8.97 -17.80
N GLU A 301 -36.53 9.99 -17.84
CA GLU A 301 -36.44 11.17 -17.00
C GLU A 301 -36.58 10.81 -15.51
N GLY A 302 -37.57 9.99 -15.15
CA GLY A 302 -37.74 9.51 -13.78
C GLY A 302 -36.53 8.72 -13.27
N ALA A 303 -35.96 7.86 -14.09
CA ALA A 303 -34.75 7.11 -13.74
C ALA A 303 -33.55 8.05 -13.54
N GLN A 304 -33.38 9.07 -14.39
CA GLN A 304 -32.30 10.07 -14.23
C GLN A 304 -32.45 10.84 -12.92
N TYR A 305 -33.66 11.26 -12.52
CA TYR A 305 -33.90 11.92 -11.22
C TYR A 305 -33.49 11.00 -10.04
N VAL A 306 -33.87 9.72 -10.08
CA VAL A 306 -33.49 8.75 -9.06
C VAL A 306 -31.98 8.60 -9.00
N GLY A 307 -31.32 8.46 -10.16
CA GLY A 307 -29.85 8.36 -10.22
C GLY A 307 -29.16 9.62 -9.68
N LEU A 308 -29.68 10.81 -10.01
CA LEU A 308 -29.16 12.06 -9.48
C LEU A 308 -29.26 12.12 -7.94
N ILE A 309 -30.38 11.70 -7.38
CA ILE A 309 -30.58 11.66 -5.93
C ILE A 309 -29.58 10.68 -5.28
N ILE A 310 -29.37 9.51 -5.87
CA ILE A 310 -28.39 8.53 -5.37
C ILE A 310 -26.98 9.12 -5.38
N ILE A 311 -26.56 9.74 -6.49
CA ILE A 311 -25.24 10.35 -6.61
C ILE A 311 -25.05 11.48 -5.60
N LEU A 312 -26.08 12.35 -5.45
CA LEU A 312 -26.04 13.44 -4.48
C LEU A 312 -25.94 12.92 -3.04
N PHE A 313 -26.70 11.86 -2.70
CA PHE A 313 -26.62 11.23 -1.38
C PHE A 313 -25.22 10.66 -1.12
N LEU A 314 -24.65 9.91 -2.09
CA LEU A 314 -23.30 9.37 -1.97
C LEU A 314 -22.26 10.48 -1.81
N LEU A 315 -22.38 11.58 -2.56
CA LEU A 315 -21.50 12.74 -2.46
C LEU A 315 -21.55 13.37 -1.07
N LEU A 316 -22.76 13.59 -0.54
CA LEU A 316 -22.95 14.16 0.79
C LEU A 316 -22.41 13.22 1.87
N TYR A 317 -22.67 11.91 1.74
CA TYR A 317 -22.17 10.90 2.67
C TYR A 317 -20.64 10.87 2.68
N ALA A 318 -20.00 10.77 1.51
CA ALA A 318 -18.54 10.68 1.40
C ALA A 318 -17.84 11.95 1.94
N ASN A 319 -18.35 13.15 1.61
CA ASN A 319 -17.79 14.38 2.15
C ASN A 319 -18.07 14.57 3.63
N GLY A 320 -19.24 14.13 4.12
CA GLY A 320 -19.55 14.10 5.56
C GLY A 320 -18.60 13.17 6.32
N ASN A 321 -18.30 12.01 5.75
CA ASN A 321 -17.34 11.06 6.31
C ASN A 321 -15.92 11.64 6.34
N ASP A 322 -15.50 12.35 5.28
CA ASP A 322 -14.23 13.06 5.26
C ASP A 322 -14.13 14.08 6.39
N ILE A 323 -15.16 14.92 6.58
CA ILE A 323 -15.19 15.90 7.65
C ILE A 323 -15.06 15.20 9.01
N TYR A 324 -15.82 14.12 9.21
CA TYR A 324 -15.75 13.35 10.44
C TYR A 324 -14.35 12.79 10.70
N ARG A 325 -13.71 12.17 9.70
CA ARG A 325 -12.39 11.54 9.83
C ARG A 325 -11.25 12.52 10.02
N PHE A 326 -11.26 13.65 9.31
CA PHE A 326 -10.14 14.60 9.32
C PHE A 326 -10.24 15.66 10.42
N PHE A 327 -11.43 15.95 10.94
CA PHE A 327 -11.62 17.06 11.89
C PHE A 327 -12.20 16.62 13.25
N ILE A 328 -12.83 15.44 13.35
CA ILE A 328 -13.51 15.01 14.58
C ILE A 328 -12.81 13.80 15.20
N LYS A 329 -12.33 12.83 14.41
CA LYS A 329 -11.60 11.63 14.83
C LYS A 329 -10.08 11.84 14.78
#